data_2e8e30704996a482c97a4cd85400d6f2
#
_entry.id   2e8e30704996a482c97a4cd85400d6f2
#
_cell.length_a   1.000
_cell.length_b   1.000
_cell.length_c   1.000
_cell.angle_alpha   90.00
_cell.angle_beta   90.00
_cell.angle_gamma   90.00
#
_symmetry.space_group_name_H-M   'P 1'
#
loop_
_entity.id
_entity.type
_entity.pdbx_description
1 polymer ?
#
loop_
_entity_poly.entity_id
_entity_poly.type
_entity_poly.pdbx_seq_one_letter_code
_entity_poly.pdbx_strand_id
1 'polypeptide(L)'
;EVKSAAKEYLKMNRPLDILINNAGLINLKRRETIDGFEETFAVNHLAYFSLTNLLIDKLKESESARIINISSGAHQFVKRMNFDDIQSEKNYKPFKVYSYSKLANILFTRKLSEILKDDNITVNCLHPGVVATGFASQNDSKFQKFLFKLSKPFMRSSNKGAETSI
;
A
#
# COMPACT_ATOMS: atom_id res chain seq x y z
N GLU A 1 7.61 -3.83 13.43
CA GLU A 1 6.50 -2.84 13.58
C GLU A 1 5.15 -3.47 13.20
N VAL A 2 4.95 -4.00 11.97
CA VAL A 2 3.66 -4.59 11.53
C VAL A 2 3.21 -5.72 12.46
N LYS A 3 4.11 -6.66 12.79
CA LYS A 3 3.81 -7.75 13.73
C LYS A 3 3.42 -7.25 15.11
N SER A 4 4.05 -6.17 15.60
CA SER A 4 3.70 -5.56 16.89
C SER A 4 2.31 -4.95 16.86
N ALA A 5 1.99 -4.18 15.82
CA ALA A 5 0.68 -3.57 15.65
C ALA A 5 -0.45 -4.61 15.56
N ALA A 6 -0.24 -5.67 14.77
CA ALA A 6 -1.20 -6.78 14.69
C ALA A 6 -1.40 -7.46 16.06
N LYS A 7 -0.31 -7.75 16.77
CA LYS A 7 -0.37 -8.36 18.12
C LYS A 7 -1.09 -7.47 19.14
N GLU A 8 -0.85 -6.15 19.10
CA GLU A 8 -1.57 -5.19 19.95
C GLU A 8 -3.07 -5.18 19.66
N TYR A 9 -3.44 -5.12 18.37
CA TYR A 9 -4.84 -5.15 17.97
C TYR A 9 -5.54 -6.43 18.45
N LEU A 10 -4.94 -7.59 18.24
CA LEU A 10 -5.50 -8.87 18.67
C LEU A 10 -5.70 -8.97 20.18
N LYS A 11 -4.82 -8.33 20.98
CA LYS A 11 -4.98 -8.26 22.45
C LYS A 11 -6.19 -7.43 22.88
N MET A 12 -6.63 -6.45 22.08
CA MET A 12 -7.77 -5.61 22.40
C MET A 12 -9.10 -6.37 22.34
N ASN A 13 -9.12 -7.54 21.75
CA ASN A 13 -10.29 -8.41 21.54
C ASN A 13 -11.50 -7.65 20.94
N ARG A 14 -11.25 -6.73 20.01
CA ARG A 14 -12.27 -5.96 19.29
C ARG A 14 -12.63 -6.63 17.98
N PRO A 15 -13.87 -6.49 17.48
CA PRO A 15 -14.23 -6.92 16.14
C PRO A 15 -13.41 -6.15 15.10
N LEU A 16 -13.11 -6.79 13.96
CA LEU A 16 -12.45 -6.18 12.84
C LEU A 16 -13.28 -6.38 11.56
N ASP A 17 -14.05 -5.36 11.22
CA ASP A 17 -14.93 -5.41 10.06
C ASP A 17 -14.28 -4.79 8.82
N ILE A 18 -13.37 -3.82 8.99
CA ILE A 18 -12.73 -3.13 7.87
C ILE A 18 -11.22 -3.01 8.12
N LEU A 19 -10.43 -3.52 7.17
CA LEU A 19 -8.99 -3.34 7.12
C LEU A 19 -8.62 -2.48 5.90
N ILE A 20 -8.09 -1.28 6.13
CA ILE A 20 -7.63 -0.38 5.08
C ILE A 20 -6.10 -0.35 5.06
N ASN A 21 -5.50 -1.00 4.08
CA ASN A 21 -4.08 -0.97 3.80
C ASN A 21 -3.77 0.28 2.96
N ASN A 22 -3.37 1.37 3.62
CA ASN A 22 -3.21 2.68 2.98
C ASN A 22 -1.79 3.22 3.03
N ALA A 23 -0.98 2.87 4.05
CA ALA A 23 0.36 3.41 4.21
C ALA A 23 1.21 3.25 2.94
N GLY A 24 1.94 4.29 2.57
CA GLY A 24 2.75 4.24 1.37
C GLY A 24 3.76 5.39 1.28
N LEU A 25 4.85 5.12 0.58
CA LEU A 25 5.92 6.08 0.34
C LEU A 25 6.58 5.85 -1.04
N ILE A 26 7.43 6.77 -1.44
CA ILE A 26 8.35 6.65 -2.56
C ILE A 26 9.71 7.22 -2.16
N ASN A 27 10.75 6.41 -2.22
CA ASN A 27 12.12 6.84 -1.99
C ASN A 27 12.81 7.21 -3.30
N LEU A 28 13.54 8.33 -3.31
CA LEU A 28 14.33 8.74 -4.49
C LEU A 28 15.61 7.94 -4.65
N LYS A 29 16.13 7.38 -3.57
CA LYS A 29 17.29 6.50 -3.54
C LYS A 29 16.88 5.19 -2.90
N ARG A 30 17.48 4.09 -3.32
CA ARG A 30 17.28 2.80 -2.70
C ARG A 30 17.65 2.88 -1.22
N ARG A 31 16.73 2.45 -0.38
CA ARG A 31 16.92 2.26 1.06
C ARG A 31 16.47 0.87 1.42
N GLU A 32 17.04 0.32 2.46
CA GLU A 32 16.63 -0.95 3.02
C GLU A 32 16.00 -0.77 4.39
N THR A 33 15.01 -1.58 4.68
CA THR A 33 14.49 -1.73 6.03
C THR A 33 15.49 -2.49 6.90
N ILE A 34 15.27 -2.48 8.22
CA ILE A 34 16.06 -3.29 9.15
C ILE A 34 15.98 -4.80 8.85
N ASP A 35 14.92 -5.22 8.17
CA ASP A 35 14.70 -6.62 7.76
C ASP A 35 15.36 -6.94 6.40
N GLY A 36 16.09 -5.99 5.77
CA GLY A 36 16.80 -6.16 4.51
C GLY A 36 15.96 -6.04 3.24
N PHE A 37 14.73 -5.52 3.32
CA PHE A 37 13.86 -5.31 2.15
C PHE A 37 14.00 -3.89 1.59
N GLU A 38 13.83 -3.74 0.27
CA GLU A 38 13.70 -2.41 -0.32
C GLU A 38 12.50 -1.67 0.29
N GLU A 39 12.73 -0.47 0.82
CA GLU A 39 11.81 0.21 1.72
C GLU A 39 10.48 0.60 1.06
N THR A 40 10.50 1.05 -0.22
CA THR A 40 9.26 1.39 -0.93
C THR A 40 8.38 0.16 -1.14
N PHE A 41 8.98 -0.96 -1.56
CA PHE A 41 8.26 -2.21 -1.74
C PHE A 41 7.79 -2.80 -0.41
N ALA A 42 8.64 -2.72 0.62
CA ALA A 42 8.33 -3.20 1.96
C ALA A 42 7.11 -2.47 2.56
N VAL A 43 7.11 -1.14 2.55
CA VAL A 43 6.02 -0.34 3.15
C VAL A 43 4.75 -0.42 2.31
N ASN A 44 4.87 -0.31 0.97
CA ASN A 44 3.71 -0.22 0.11
C ASN A 44 3.01 -1.55 -0.14
N HIS A 45 3.74 -2.68 -0.01
CA HIS A 45 3.22 -3.99 -0.36
C HIS A 45 3.44 -5.06 0.72
N LEU A 46 4.69 -5.30 1.16
CA LEU A 46 4.95 -6.39 2.12
C LEU A 46 4.26 -6.14 3.48
N ALA A 47 4.14 -4.87 3.88
CA ALA A 47 3.39 -4.50 5.08
C ALA A 47 1.90 -4.85 4.94
N TYR A 48 1.29 -4.58 3.78
CA TYR A 48 -0.11 -4.95 3.51
C TYR A 48 -0.31 -6.46 3.56
N PHE A 49 0.55 -7.18 2.85
CA PHE A 49 0.55 -8.64 2.84
C PHE A 49 0.67 -9.21 4.26
N SER A 50 1.67 -8.74 5.02
CA SER A 50 1.94 -9.23 6.36
C SER A 50 0.80 -8.90 7.33
N LEU A 51 0.32 -7.65 7.34
CA LEU A 51 -0.75 -7.21 8.25
C LEU A 51 -2.05 -7.97 7.97
N THR A 52 -2.41 -8.10 6.70
CA THR A 52 -3.61 -8.83 6.29
C THR A 52 -3.56 -10.29 6.75
N ASN A 53 -2.43 -10.99 6.50
CA ASN A 53 -2.29 -12.39 6.92
C ASN A 53 -2.29 -12.57 8.45
N LEU A 54 -1.75 -11.61 9.19
CA LEU A 54 -1.75 -11.65 10.66
C LEU A 54 -3.14 -11.38 11.27
N LEU A 55 -4.04 -10.70 10.54
CA LEU A 55 -5.38 -10.34 11.01
C LEU A 55 -6.49 -11.11 10.30
N ILE A 56 -6.16 -12.05 9.40
CA ILE A 56 -7.14 -12.73 8.56
C ILE A 56 -8.18 -13.51 9.38
N ASP A 57 -7.74 -14.22 10.42
CA ASP A 57 -8.66 -14.99 11.27
C ASP A 57 -9.60 -14.06 12.03
N LYS A 58 -9.12 -12.88 12.44
CA LYS A 58 -9.95 -11.87 13.09
C LYS A 58 -10.98 -11.24 12.14
N LEU A 59 -10.62 -11.06 10.87
CA LEU A 59 -11.56 -10.62 9.84
C LEU A 59 -12.63 -11.68 9.54
N LYS A 60 -12.29 -12.96 9.63
CA LYS A 60 -13.25 -14.08 9.45
C LYS A 60 -14.30 -14.19 10.55
N GLU A 61 -14.04 -13.61 11.73
CA GLU A 61 -15.03 -13.54 12.81
C GLU A 61 -16.16 -12.52 12.53
N SER A 62 -15.97 -11.62 11.56
CA SER A 62 -16.97 -10.61 11.19
C SER A 62 -18.07 -11.21 10.30
N GLU A 63 -19.30 -10.76 10.48
CA GLU A 63 -20.43 -11.14 9.62
C GLU A 63 -20.25 -10.62 8.18
N SER A 64 -19.52 -9.51 7.99
CA SER A 64 -19.27 -8.90 6.67
C SER A 64 -18.01 -8.03 6.72
N ALA A 65 -16.84 -8.62 6.51
CA ALA A 65 -15.59 -7.89 6.52
C ALA A 65 -15.20 -7.33 5.15
N ARG A 66 -14.39 -6.28 5.19
CA ARG A 66 -13.82 -5.65 3.98
C ARG A 66 -12.33 -5.43 4.13
N ILE A 67 -11.59 -5.81 3.10
CA ILE A 67 -10.16 -5.49 2.96
C ILE A 67 -10.02 -4.53 1.79
N ILE A 68 -9.41 -3.37 2.02
CA ILE A 68 -9.22 -2.32 1.01
C ILE A 68 -7.72 -2.06 0.87
N ASN A 69 -7.16 -2.37 -0.29
CA ASN A 69 -5.75 -2.15 -0.61
C ASN A 69 -5.58 -0.90 -1.48
N ILE A 70 -4.79 0.05 -1.04
CA ILE A 70 -4.55 1.27 -1.81
C ILE A 70 -3.46 1.01 -2.86
N SER A 71 -3.87 1.03 -4.14
CA SER A 71 -2.99 1.02 -5.28
C SER A 71 -2.76 2.45 -5.82
N SER A 72 -2.38 2.57 -7.06
CA SER A 72 -2.18 3.84 -7.78
C SER A 72 -2.28 3.60 -9.28
N GLY A 73 -2.68 4.61 -10.04
CA GLY A 73 -2.55 4.63 -11.51
C GLY A 73 -1.12 4.38 -12.00
N ALA A 74 -0.12 4.55 -11.12
CA ALA A 74 1.27 4.24 -11.44
C ALA A 74 1.52 2.78 -11.83
N HIS A 75 0.67 1.82 -11.42
CA HIS A 75 0.78 0.42 -11.84
C HIS A 75 0.79 0.25 -13.37
N GLN A 76 0.17 1.16 -14.12
CA GLN A 76 0.09 1.11 -15.59
C GLN A 76 1.44 1.35 -16.28
N PHE A 77 2.43 1.91 -15.58
CA PHE A 77 3.77 2.16 -16.13
C PHE A 77 4.67 0.93 -16.11
N VAL A 78 4.18 -0.20 -15.59
CA VAL A 78 4.88 -1.48 -15.62
C VAL A 78 3.93 -2.55 -16.16
N LYS A 79 4.41 -3.39 -17.10
CA LYS A 79 3.58 -4.41 -17.76
C LYS A 79 3.48 -5.70 -16.95
N ARG A 80 4.50 -6.00 -16.14
CA ARG A 80 4.62 -7.23 -15.34
C ARG A 80 5.57 -7.01 -14.18
N MET A 81 5.47 -7.83 -13.14
CA MET A 81 6.43 -7.86 -12.04
C MET A 81 7.81 -8.31 -12.55
N ASN A 82 8.85 -7.73 -11.96
CA ASN A 82 10.23 -8.14 -12.18
C ASN A 82 10.67 -9.05 -11.02
N PHE A 83 10.38 -10.33 -11.13
CA PHE A 83 10.74 -11.30 -10.09
C PHE A 83 12.24 -11.56 -10.00
N ASP A 84 13.01 -11.33 -11.09
CA ASP A 84 14.46 -11.51 -11.13
C ASP A 84 15.22 -10.43 -10.35
N ASP A 85 14.56 -9.33 -10.00
CA ASP A 85 15.12 -8.21 -9.24
C ASP A 85 13.99 -7.48 -8.48
N ILE A 86 13.24 -8.25 -7.69
CA ILE A 86 12.08 -7.73 -6.94
C ILE A 86 12.48 -6.67 -5.91
N GLN A 87 13.70 -6.75 -5.38
CA GLN A 87 14.29 -5.80 -4.42
C GLN A 87 14.97 -4.62 -5.10
N SER A 88 14.95 -4.56 -6.44
CA SER A 88 15.55 -3.49 -7.25
C SER A 88 17.01 -3.20 -6.87
N GLU A 89 17.80 -4.25 -6.66
CA GLU A 89 19.21 -4.17 -6.28
C GLU A 89 20.09 -3.76 -7.47
N LYS A 90 19.77 -4.29 -8.67
CA LYS A 90 20.56 -4.09 -9.89
C LYS A 90 20.34 -2.72 -10.53
N ASN A 91 19.10 -2.21 -10.49
CA ASN A 91 18.75 -0.96 -11.17
C ASN A 91 17.57 -0.27 -10.50
N TYR A 92 17.87 0.55 -9.51
CA TYR A 92 16.87 1.30 -8.77
C TYR A 92 16.37 2.50 -9.57
N LYS A 93 15.10 2.48 -9.93
CA LYS A 93 14.37 3.61 -10.53
C LYS A 93 13.16 3.92 -9.65
N PRO A 94 13.16 5.04 -8.90
CA PRO A 94 12.15 5.35 -7.87
C PRO A 94 10.72 5.11 -8.31
N PHE A 95 10.32 5.73 -9.41
CA PHE A 95 8.96 5.63 -9.91
C PHE A 95 8.60 4.22 -10.40
N LYS A 96 9.58 3.47 -10.94
CA LYS A 96 9.37 2.09 -11.39
C LYS A 96 9.17 1.15 -10.21
N VAL A 97 9.97 1.31 -9.15
CA VAL A 97 9.83 0.54 -7.90
C VAL A 97 8.47 0.81 -7.25
N TYR A 98 8.08 2.08 -7.17
CA TYR A 98 6.76 2.46 -6.74
C TYR A 98 5.65 1.82 -7.59
N SER A 99 5.79 1.85 -8.91
CA SER A 99 4.84 1.23 -9.83
C SER A 99 4.73 -0.28 -9.62
N TYR A 100 5.84 -0.97 -9.38
CA TYR A 100 5.83 -2.39 -9.02
C TYR A 100 5.10 -2.65 -7.70
N SER A 101 5.34 -1.84 -6.67
CA SER A 101 4.64 -2.00 -5.39
C SER A 101 3.13 -1.85 -5.54
N LYS A 102 2.68 -0.95 -6.44
CA LYS A 102 1.25 -0.72 -6.69
C LYS A 102 0.63 -1.78 -7.61
N LEU A 103 1.38 -2.35 -8.53
CA LEU A 103 0.97 -3.53 -9.29
C LEU A 103 0.86 -4.75 -8.36
N ALA A 104 1.82 -4.94 -7.45
CA ALA A 104 1.79 -6.02 -6.46
C ALA A 104 0.53 -5.97 -5.60
N ASN A 105 0.06 -4.77 -5.19
CA ASN A 105 -1.19 -4.62 -4.45
C ASN A 105 -2.41 -5.08 -5.24
N ILE A 106 -2.46 -4.82 -6.55
CA ILE A 106 -3.55 -5.30 -7.42
C ILE A 106 -3.52 -6.83 -7.50
N LEU A 107 -2.34 -7.42 -7.75
CA LEU A 107 -2.18 -8.87 -7.86
C LEU A 107 -2.51 -9.57 -6.55
N PHE A 108 -2.07 -9.01 -5.42
CA PHE A 108 -2.40 -9.49 -4.08
C PHE A 108 -3.90 -9.45 -3.83
N THR A 109 -4.56 -8.31 -4.10
CA THR A 109 -6.02 -8.17 -3.95
C THR A 109 -6.76 -9.21 -4.74
N ARG A 110 -6.42 -9.38 -6.01
CA ARG A 110 -7.04 -10.36 -6.89
C ARG A 110 -6.88 -11.78 -6.33
N LYS A 111 -5.64 -12.16 -5.97
CA LYS A 111 -5.38 -13.50 -5.43
C LYS A 111 -6.06 -13.72 -4.08
N LEU A 112 -6.05 -12.74 -3.22
CA LEU A 112 -6.69 -12.82 -1.91
C LEU A 112 -8.21 -12.94 -2.04
N SER A 113 -8.85 -12.22 -2.97
CA SER A 113 -10.29 -12.34 -3.21
C SER A 113 -10.68 -13.74 -3.74
N GLU A 114 -9.81 -14.39 -4.52
CA GLU A 114 -10.00 -15.78 -4.96
C GLU A 114 -9.91 -16.76 -3.78
N ILE A 115 -8.96 -16.53 -2.87
CA ILE A 115 -8.74 -17.38 -1.69
C ILE A 115 -9.91 -17.27 -0.71
N LEU A 116 -10.42 -16.07 -0.51
CA LEU A 116 -11.47 -15.75 0.46
C LEU A 116 -12.87 -15.75 -0.13
N LYS A 117 -13.08 -16.31 -1.33
CA LYS A 117 -14.35 -16.26 -2.06
C LYS A 117 -15.53 -16.89 -1.31
N ASP A 118 -15.25 -17.87 -0.44
CA ASP A 118 -16.26 -18.58 0.35
C ASP A 118 -16.37 -18.03 1.80
N ASP A 119 -15.55 -17.01 2.14
CA ASP A 119 -15.60 -16.28 3.42
C ASP A 119 -16.47 -15.02 3.25
N ASN A 120 -17.06 -14.53 4.35
CA ASN A 120 -17.82 -13.27 4.36
C ASN A 120 -16.89 -12.03 4.29
N ILE A 121 -15.87 -12.07 3.43
CA ILE A 121 -14.86 -11.03 3.29
C ILE A 121 -14.80 -10.55 1.84
N THR A 122 -15.02 -9.27 1.63
CA THR A 122 -14.75 -8.65 0.32
C THR A 122 -13.36 -8.04 0.28
N VAL A 123 -12.63 -8.26 -0.83
CA VAL A 123 -11.28 -7.72 -1.00
C VAL A 123 -11.25 -6.83 -2.23
N ASN A 124 -11.00 -5.54 -2.02
CA ASN A 124 -11.00 -4.54 -3.06
C ASN A 124 -9.67 -3.80 -3.15
N CYS A 125 -9.37 -3.28 -4.33
CA CYS A 125 -8.23 -2.42 -4.59
C CYS A 125 -8.71 -1.14 -5.27
N LEU A 126 -8.20 0.00 -4.83
CA LEU A 126 -8.59 1.28 -5.41
C LEU A 126 -7.38 2.19 -5.69
N HIS A 127 -7.60 3.15 -6.56
CA HIS A 127 -6.71 4.27 -6.83
C HIS A 127 -7.39 5.57 -6.41
N PRO A 128 -6.86 6.29 -5.40
CA PRO A 128 -7.52 7.49 -4.85
C PRO A 128 -7.42 8.74 -5.74
N GLY A 129 -6.79 8.64 -6.91
CA GLY A 129 -6.41 9.80 -7.73
C GLY A 129 -5.07 10.39 -7.30
N VAL A 130 -4.75 11.58 -7.81
CA VAL A 130 -3.57 12.33 -7.37
C VAL A 130 -3.99 13.19 -6.18
N VAL A 131 -3.61 12.75 -4.97
CA VAL A 131 -4.02 13.38 -3.71
C VAL A 131 -2.88 14.24 -3.17
N ALA A 132 -3.22 15.44 -2.71
CA ALA A 132 -2.28 16.37 -2.07
C ALA A 132 -1.96 15.91 -0.64
N THR A 133 -1.17 14.85 -0.51
CA THR A 133 -0.66 14.33 0.77
C THR A 133 0.82 14.62 0.92
N GLY A 134 1.38 14.44 2.13
CA GLY A 134 2.82 14.49 2.38
C GLY A 134 3.64 13.37 1.73
N PHE A 135 3.08 12.62 0.78
CA PHE A 135 3.62 11.41 0.16
C PHE A 135 5.05 11.57 -0.42
N ALA A 136 5.39 12.76 -0.95
CA ALA A 136 6.73 13.05 -1.46
C ALA A 136 7.59 13.89 -0.49
N SER A 137 7.05 14.29 0.66
CA SER A 137 7.73 15.19 1.61
C SER A 137 8.86 14.51 2.40
N GLN A 138 8.92 13.19 2.38
CA GLN A 138 9.94 12.37 3.04
C GLN A 138 11.33 12.51 2.39
N ASN A 139 11.35 12.99 1.15
CA ASN A 139 12.60 13.23 0.43
C ASN A 139 13.03 14.69 0.66
N ASP A 140 14.24 14.92 1.14
CA ASP A 140 14.80 16.26 1.46
C ASP A 140 15.10 17.13 0.23
N SER A 141 14.59 16.79 -0.93
CA SER A 141 14.77 17.56 -2.16
C SER A 141 13.93 18.83 -2.16
N LYS A 142 14.58 19.99 -2.03
CA LYS A 142 13.96 21.32 -2.16
C LYS A 142 13.21 21.48 -3.48
N PHE A 143 13.73 20.89 -4.56
CA PHE A 143 13.11 20.92 -5.89
C PHE A 143 11.78 20.16 -5.93
N GLN A 144 11.70 18.98 -5.28
CA GLN A 144 10.43 18.25 -5.19
C GLN A 144 9.39 18.94 -4.34
N LYS A 145 9.80 19.55 -3.22
CA LYS A 145 8.91 20.36 -2.39
C LYS A 145 8.35 21.54 -3.18
N PHE A 146 9.15 22.16 -4.05
CA PHE A 146 8.73 23.22 -4.94
C PHE A 146 7.74 22.72 -6.01
N LEU A 147 8.06 21.63 -6.71
CA LEU A 147 7.16 21.02 -7.70
C LEU A 147 5.84 20.56 -7.07
N PHE A 148 5.89 19.98 -5.90
CA PHE A 148 4.70 19.60 -5.15
C PHE A 148 3.82 20.80 -4.81
N LYS A 149 4.43 21.91 -4.38
CA LYS A 149 3.72 23.15 -4.09
C LYS A 149 3.04 23.72 -5.34
N LEU A 150 3.68 23.61 -6.51
CA LEU A 150 3.14 24.10 -7.79
C LEU A 150 1.99 23.23 -8.32
N SER A 151 2.06 21.91 -8.09
CA SER A 151 1.03 20.95 -8.52
C SER A 151 -0.17 20.84 -7.58
N LYS A 152 -0.05 21.32 -6.34
CA LYS A 152 -1.06 21.24 -5.29
C LYS A 152 -2.47 21.72 -5.71
N PRO A 153 -2.64 22.80 -6.50
CA PRO A 153 -3.96 23.25 -6.94
C PRO A 153 -4.71 22.26 -7.85
N PHE A 154 -3.97 21.36 -8.52
CA PHE A 154 -4.51 20.35 -9.43
C PHE A 154 -4.72 18.98 -8.77
N MET A 155 -4.41 18.86 -7.48
CA MET A 155 -4.53 17.63 -6.72
C MET A 155 -5.85 17.58 -5.96
N ARG A 156 -6.38 16.38 -5.76
CA ARG A 156 -7.53 16.16 -4.87
C ARG A 156 -7.14 16.44 -3.43
N SER A 157 -8.06 16.99 -2.64
CA SER A 157 -7.88 17.08 -1.19
C SER A 157 -7.83 15.66 -0.57
N SER A 158 -7.23 15.54 0.62
CA SER A 158 -7.18 14.26 1.34
C SER A 158 -8.57 13.70 1.59
N ASN A 159 -9.57 14.54 1.91
CA ASN A 159 -10.96 14.12 2.10
C ASN A 159 -11.54 13.51 0.81
N LYS A 160 -11.40 14.20 -0.34
CA LYS A 160 -11.83 13.66 -1.64
C LYS A 160 -11.08 12.39 -2.06
N GLY A 161 -9.82 12.24 -1.64
CA GLY A 161 -9.06 11.01 -1.87
C GLY A 161 -9.57 9.83 -1.04
N ALA A 162 -10.09 10.09 0.15
CA ALA A 162 -10.62 9.09 1.06
C ALA A 162 -12.04 8.61 0.70
N GLU A 163 -12.86 9.42 0.02
CA GLU A 163 -14.24 9.10 -0.35
C GLU A 163 -14.39 7.73 -1.06
N THR A 164 -13.37 7.31 -1.79
CA THR A 164 -13.40 6.02 -2.51
C THR A 164 -13.09 4.83 -1.58
N SER A 165 -12.56 5.10 -0.37
CA SER A 165 -12.19 4.07 0.61
C SER A 165 -13.30 3.81 1.64
N ILE A 166 -14.35 4.61 1.63
CA ILE A 166 -15.52 4.54 2.50
C ILE A 166 -16.67 3.91 1.70
#